data_fa8863b942da6a31c6be98e4858d9dc4
#
_entry.id   fa8863b942da6a31c6be98e4858d9dc4
#
_cell.length_a   1.000
_cell.length_b   1.000
_cell.length_c   1.000
_cell.angle_alpha   90.00
_cell.angle_beta   90.00
_cell.angle_gamma   90.00
#
_symmetry.space_group_name_H-M   'P 1'
#
loop_
_entity.id
_entity.type
_entity.pdbx_description
1 polymer ?
#
loop_
_entity_poly.entity_id
_entity_poly.type
_entity_poly.pdbx_seq_one_letter_code
_entity_poly.pdbx_strand_id
1 'polypeptide(L)'
;MPSDQEIIERIIKGENELYERLMRKYNERLFRIGMSIINDDAEAKDIMQTTYLNAFLKLHVLKNRSGFGTWLTKILINESLLRKKKKVKQRLMLAGQADKSENETPLKRLLNKELKLLLETAIASLPEKYKLVFVMREIEEMSVKETMEVLKLSESNVKIQLSRAKEMLRENLTGTQLKEVFKFQRPACDDIVNYVMNKI
;
A
#
# COMPACT_ATOMS: atom_id res chain seq x y z
N MET A 1 -11.66 -21.99 -5.28
CA MET A 1 -10.60 -21.27 -6.02
C MET A 1 -9.26 -21.74 -5.50
N PRO A 2 -8.24 -21.92 -6.36
CA PRO A 2 -6.92 -22.37 -5.91
C PRO A 2 -6.32 -21.38 -4.88
N SER A 3 -5.59 -21.91 -3.93
CA SER A 3 -4.86 -21.15 -2.92
C SER A 3 -3.69 -20.39 -3.56
N ASP A 4 -3.18 -19.33 -2.88
CA ASP A 4 -1.99 -18.62 -3.35
C ASP A 4 -0.79 -19.57 -3.48
N GLN A 5 -0.68 -20.54 -2.58
CA GLN A 5 0.36 -21.55 -2.63
C GLN A 5 0.30 -22.38 -3.93
N GLU A 6 -0.86 -22.88 -4.30
CA GLU A 6 -1.06 -23.65 -5.54
C GLU A 6 -0.76 -22.82 -6.77
N ILE A 7 -1.20 -21.54 -6.79
CA ILE A 7 -0.91 -20.61 -7.89
C ILE A 7 0.60 -20.39 -8.01
N ILE A 8 1.29 -20.13 -6.91
CA ILE A 8 2.74 -19.88 -6.90
C ILE A 8 3.51 -21.13 -7.36
N GLU A 9 3.09 -22.32 -6.95
CA GLU A 9 3.72 -23.57 -7.40
C GLU A 9 3.62 -23.79 -8.90
N ARG A 10 2.50 -23.38 -9.51
CA ARG A 10 2.30 -23.43 -10.95
C ARG A 10 3.12 -22.38 -11.70
N ILE A 11 3.19 -21.16 -11.16
CA ILE A 11 4.03 -20.09 -11.74
C ILE A 11 5.50 -20.54 -11.77
N ILE A 12 6.00 -21.13 -10.68
CA ILE A 12 7.39 -21.63 -10.61
C ILE A 12 7.65 -22.76 -11.64
N LYS A 13 6.61 -23.47 -12.08
CA LYS A 13 6.68 -24.49 -13.14
C LYS A 13 6.54 -23.91 -14.54
N GLY A 14 6.41 -22.58 -14.70
CA GLY A 14 6.37 -21.90 -15.98
C GLY A 14 5.02 -21.34 -16.41
N GLU A 15 3.95 -21.48 -15.60
CA GLU A 15 2.63 -20.91 -15.92
C GLU A 15 2.57 -19.42 -15.47
N ASN A 16 3.38 -18.57 -16.12
CA ASN A 16 3.56 -17.15 -15.71
C ASN A 16 2.26 -16.34 -15.77
N GLU A 17 1.33 -16.68 -16.66
CA GLU A 17 0.03 -16.02 -16.80
C GLU A 17 -0.80 -16.06 -15.51
N LEU A 18 -0.57 -17.02 -14.65
CA LEU A 18 -1.27 -17.11 -13.37
C LEU A 18 -0.85 -16.00 -12.39
N TYR A 19 0.29 -15.32 -12.64
CA TYR A 19 0.73 -14.22 -11.81
C TYR A 19 -0.25 -13.04 -11.83
N GLU A 20 -0.93 -12.81 -12.95
CA GLU A 20 -2.01 -11.84 -13.05
C GLU A 20 -3.07 -12.02 -11.95
N ARG A 21 -3.43 -13.26 -11.62
CA ARG A 21 -4.43 -13.55 -10.58
C ARG A 21 -3.96 -13.08 -9.20
N LEU A 22 -2.69 -13.29 -8.88
CA LEU A 22 -2.10 -12.79 -7.62
C LEU A 22 -2.07 -11.27 -7.62
N MET A 23 -1.66 -10.62 -8.71
CA MET A 23 -1.63 -9.18 -8.80
C MET A 23 -3.02 -8.58 -8.59
N ARG A 24 -4.04 -9.06 -9.30
CA ARG A 24 -5.43 -8.58 -9.15
C ARG A 24 -5.96 -8.75 -7.74
N LYS A 25 -5.61 -9.86 -7.07
CA LYS A 25 -6.01 -10.12 -5.67
C LYS A 25 -5.41 -9.11 -4.70
N TYR A 26 -4.16 -8.68 -4.91
CA TYR A 26 -3.43 -7.84 -3.96
C TYR A 26 -3.34 -6.36 -4.34
N ASN A 27 -3.73 -5.97 -5.56
CA ASN A 27 -3.60 -4.61 -6.06
C ASN A 27 -4.20 -3.55 -5.13
N GLU A 28 -5.42 -3.75 -4.66
CA GLU A 28 -6.10 -2.78 -3.81
C GLU A 28 -5.38 -2.59 -2.46
N ARG A 29 -4.98 -3.70 -1.83
CA ARG A 29 -4.18 -3.67 -0.60
C ARG A 29 -2.87 -2.91 -0.79
N LEU A 30 -2.10 -3.27 -1.82
CA LEU A 30 -0.81 -2.64 -2.07
C LEU A 30 -0.96 -1.15 -2.36
N PHE A 31 -1.97 -0.78 -3.14
CA PHE A 31 -2.24 0.62 -3.44
C PHE A 31 -2.53 1.44 -2.17
N ARG A 32 -3.44 0.96 -1.31
CA ARG A 32 -3.78 1.67 -0.05
C ARG A 32 -2.58 1.83 0.86
N ILE A 33 -1.78 0.78 1.03
CA ILE A 33 -0.55 0.83 1.83
C ILE A 33 0.46 1.77 1.18
N GLY A 34 0.69 1.69 -0.14
CA GLY A 34 1.58 2.57 -0.89
C GLY A 34 1.17 4.04 -0.74
N MET A 35 -0.11 4.35 -0.96
CA MET A 35 -0.67 5.70 -0.79
C MET A 35 -0.49 6.23 0.63
N SER A 36 -0.62 5.40 1.65
CA SER A 36 -0.41 5.82 3.04
C SER A 36 1.03 6.29 3.35
N ILE A 37 2.01 5.84 2.54
CA ILE A 37 3.43 6.19 2.70
C ILE A 37 3.80 7.37 1.81
N ILE A 38 3.41 7.32 0.53
CA ILE A 38 3.89 8.23 -0.53
C ILE A 38 2.96 9.40 -0.73
N ASN A 39 1.65 9.20 -0.58
CA ASN A 39 0.59 10.20 -0.81
C ASN A 39 0.66 10.82 -2.23
N ASP A 40 0.99 9.99 -3.23
CA ASP A 40 1.08 10.36 -4.64
C ASP A 40 0.65 9.14 -5.47
N ASP A 41 -0.42 9.29 -6.25
CA ASP A 41 -1.06 8.19 -6.98
C ASP A 41 -0.14 7.59 -8.05
N ALA A 42 0.53 8.44 -8.82
CA ALA A 42 1.42 7.99 -9.90
C ALA A 42 2.63 7.23 -9.33
N GLU A 43 3.25 7.78 -8.29
CA GLU A 43 4.37 7.10 -7.63
C GLU A 43 3.97 5.82 -6.90
N ALA A 44 2.79 5.76 -6.29
CA ALA A 44 2.31 4.54 -5.68
C ALA A 44 2.17 3.42 -6.72
N LYS A 45 1.66 3.73 -7.92
CA LYS A 45 1.56 2.80 -9.05
C LYS A 45 2.93 2.33 -9.55
N ASP A 46 3.89 3.24 -9.70
CA ASP A 46 5.27 2.90 -10.11
C ASP A 46 5.95 1.97 -9.10
N ILE A 47 5.74 2.24 -7.81
CA ILE A 47 6.26 1.40 -6.73
C ILE A 47 5.60 0.01 -6.77
N MET A 48 4.29 -0.07 -7.03
CA MET A 48 3.60 -1.35 -7.17
C MET A 48 4.15 -2.16 -8.35
N GLN A 49 4.39 -1.55 -9.50
CA GLN A 49 5.02 -2.22 -10.65
C GLN A 49 6.39 -2.79 -10.27
N THR A 50 7.23 -1.97 -9.65
CA THR A 50 8.55 -2.39 -9.16
C THR A 50 8.43 -3.53 -8.13
N THR A 51 7.46 -3.43 -7.22
CA THR A 51 7.19 -4.45 -6.20
C THR A 51 6.84 -5.79 -6.83
N TYR A 52 5.95 -5.80 -7.82
CA TYR A 52 5.54 -7.04 -8.50
C TYR A 52 6.67 -7.67 -9.31
N LEU A 53 7.45 -6.87 -10.03
CA LEU A 53 8.61 -7.38 -10.75
C LEU A 53 9.64 -8.01 -9.79
N ASN A 54 9.95 -7.31 -8.69
CA ASN A 54 10.87 -7.82 -7.67
C ASN A 54 10.34 -9.08 -6.98
N ALA A 55 9.03 -9.14 -6.75
CA ALA A 55 8.38 -10.31 -6.18
C ALA A 55 8.42 -11.50 -7.14
N PHE A 56 8.11 -11.30 -8.42
CA PHE A 56 8.17 -12.36 -9.43
C PHE A 56 9.57 -12.97 -9.51
N LEU A 57 10.60 -12.16 -9.65
CA LEU A 57 12.00 -12.60 -9.72
C LEU A 57 12.44 -13.40 -8.49
N LYS A 58 11.84 -13.13 -7.33
CA LYS A 58 12.17 -13.78 -6.06
C LYS A 58 11.16 -14.84 -5.62
N LEU A 59 10.20 -15.18 -6.48
CA LEU A 59 9.11 -16.08 -6.12
C LEU A 59 9.62 -17.50 -5.77
N HIS A 60 10.68 -17.96 -6.47
CA HIS A 60 11.29 -19.25 -6.27
C HIS A 60 11.98 -19.41 -4.89
N VAL A 61 12.40 -18.31 -4.24
CA VAL A 61 13.04 -18.35 -2.92
C VAL A 61 12.05 -18.19 -1.76
N LEU A 62 10.77 -17.95 -2.07
CA LEU A 62 9.72 -17.82 -1.05
C LEU A 62 9.42 -19.17 -0.38
N LYS A 63 9.89 -19.33 0.86
CA LYS A 63 9.73 -20.58 1.64
C LYS A 63 8.29 -20.77 2.12
N ASN A 64 7.67 -19.73 2.66
CA ASN A 64 6.28 -19.76 3.14
C ASN A 64 5.34 -19.14 2.10
N ARG A 65 4.84 -19.97 1.17
CA ARG A 65 3.96 -19.53 0.08
C ARG A 65 2.58 -19.09 0.55
N SER A 66 2.10 -19.64 1.66
CA SER A 66 0.84 -19.17 2.26
C SER A 66 0.93 -17.75 2.84
N GLY A 67 2.14 -17.28 3.16
CA GLY A 67 2.42 -15.92 3.60
C GLY A 67 2.72 -14.93 2.46
N PHE A 68 2.41 -15.25 1.21
CA PHE A 68 2.74 -14.43 0.05
C PHE A 68 2.27 -12.97 0.20
N GLY A 69 1.02 -12.74 0.62
CA GLY A 69 0.49 -11.38 0.79
C GLY A 69 1.29 -10.55 1.79
N THR A 70 1.69 -11.14 2.92
CA THR A 70 2.53 -10.50 3.94
C THR A 70 3.92 -10.18 3.38
N TRP A 71 4.52 -11.14 2.68
CA TRP A 71 5.83 -10.97 2.05
C TRP A 71 5.81 -9.91 0.94
N LEU A 72 4.80 -9.89 0.10
CA LEU A 72 4.61 -8.89 -0.96
C LEU A 72 4.43 -7.48 -0.36
N THR A 73 3.61 -7.37 0.70
CA THR A 73 3.42 -6.10 1.43
C THR A 73 4.75 -5.58 2.00
N LYS A 74 5.60 -6.47 2.51
CA LYS A 74 6.94 -6.09 3.01
C LYS A 74 7.85 -5.55 1.90
N ILE A 75 7.80 -6.13 0.70
CA ILE A 75 8.54 -5.60 -0.45
C ILE A 75 8.03 -4.19 -0.78
N LEU A 76 6.70 -4.00 -0.88
CA LEU A 76 6.11 -2.69 -1.17
C LEU A 76 6.53 -1.62 -0.18
N ILE A 77 6.45 -1.90 1.12
CA ILE A 77 6.82 -0.93 2.16
C ILE A 77 8.30 -0.56 2.04
N ASN A 78 9.18 -1.54 1.83
CA ASN A 78 10.60 -1.28 1.64
C ASN A 78 10.86 -0.38 0.42
N GLU A 79 10.25 -0.67 -0.73
CA GLU A 79 10.37 0.15 -1.95
C GLU A 79 9.82 1.57 -1.72
N SER A 80 8.67 1.69 -1.05
CA SER A 80 8.06 2.98 -0.72
C SER A 80 8.96 3.84 0.18
N LEU A 81 9.53 3.25 1.22
CA LEU A 81 10.44 3.96 2.13
C LEU A 81 11.76 4.35 1.45
N LEU A 82 12.30 3.50 0.57
CA LEU A 82 13.48 3.83 -0.23
C LEU A 82 13.20 5.00 -1.18
N ARG A 83 12.06 4.99 -1.87
CA ARG A 83 11.63 6.06 -2.76
C ARG A 83 11.46 7.37 -2.00
N LYS A 84 10.81 7.33 -0.85
CA LYS A 84 10.60 8.49 0.02
C LYS A 84 11.94 9.10 0.48
N LYS A 85 12.88 8.27 0.95
CA LYS A 85 14.23 8.73 1.33
C LYS A 85 14.97 9.38 0.16
N LYS A 86 14.88 8.81 -1.04
CA LYS A 86 15.50 9.36 -2.24
C LYS A 86 14.92 10.75 -2.59
N LYS A 87 13.59 10.91 -2.52
CA LYS A 87 12.94 12.22 -2.74
C LYS A 87 13.40 13.28 -1.74
N VAL A 88 13.45 12.93 -0.44
CA VAL A 88 13.92 13.86 0.60
C VAL A 88 15.37 14.28 0.32
N LYS A 89 16.24 13.32 -0.03
CA LYS A 89 17.64 13.63 -0.37
C LYS A 89 17.75 14.53 -1.60
N GLN A 90 16.98 14.28 -2.66
CA GLN A 90 16.94 15.13 -3.85
C GLN A 90 16.46 16.55 -3.55
N ARG A 91 15.38 16.69 -2.74
CA ARG A 91 14.88 18.00 -2.30
C ARG A 91 15.92 18.78 -1.50
N LEU A 92 16.65 18.10 -0.61
CA LEU A 92 17.73 18.73 0.16
C LEU A 92 18.90 19.18 -0.73
N MET A 93 19.21 18.44 -1.79
CA MET A 93 20.25 18.83 -2.77
C MET A 93 19.79 19.97 -3.69
N LEU A 94 18.48 20.10 -3.93
CA LEU A 94 17.86 21.12 -4.78
C LEU A 94 17.30 22.30 -3.99
N ALA A 95 17.53 22.37 -2.67
CA ALA A 95 16.97 23.37 -1.77
C ALA A 95 17.53 24.80 -2.00
N GLY A 96 17.38 25.27 -3.24
CA GLY A 96 17.51 26.66 -3.71
C GLY A 96 16.29 27.12 -4.48
N GLN A 97 15.33 26.26 -4.77
CA GLN A 97 14.07 26.61 -5.46
C GLN A 97 12.90 25.86 -4.82
N ALA A 98 12.10 26.59 -4.08
CA ALA A 98 10.87 26.07 -3.50
C ALA A 98 9.80 25.98 -4.59
N ASP A 99 9.34 24.77 -4.87
CA ASP A 99 8.08 24.58 -5.60
C ASP A 99 7.13 23.75 -4.74
N LYS A 100 6.09 24.42 -4.26
CA LYS A 100 4.94 23.80 -3.61
C LYS A 100 3.97 23.41 -4.72
N SER A 101 3.95 22.16 -5.12
CA SER A 101 2.88 21.65 -5.96
C SER A 101 1.68 21.33 -5.06
N GLU A 102 0.76 22.25 -4.96
CA GLU A 102 -0.60 22.02 -4.53
C GLU A 102 -1.37 21.43 -5.70
N ASN A 103 -1.78 20.18 -5.58
CA ASN A 103 -2.74 19.59 -6.51
C ASN A 103 -4.14 20.08 -6.15
N GLU A 104 -4.59 21.11 -6.84
CA GLU A 104 -5.97 21.54 -6.82
C GLU A 104 -6.87 20.50 -7.50
N THR A 105 -7.89 20.06 -6.80
CA THR A 105 -8.96 19.24 -7.36
C THR A 105 -10.22 20.05 -7.59
N PRO A 106 -10.89 19.93 -8.77
CA PRO A 106 -12.09 20.69 -9.07
C PRO A 106 -13.29 20.27 -8.21
N LEU A 107 -13.92 21.28 -7.69
CA LEU A 107 -15.20 21.25 -6.97
C LEU A 107 -16.31 20.68 -7.85
N LYS A 108 -16.78 19.47 -7.62
CA LYS A 108 -18.15 18.99 -7.88
C LYS A 108 -18.24 17.45 -7.97
N ARG A 109 -18.41 16.82 -6.82
CA ARG A 109 -19.21 15.60 -6.60
C ARG A 109 -19.48 15.49 -5.10
N LEU A 110 -20.42 16.30 -4.64
CA LEU A 110 -20.71 16.60 -3.24
C LEU A 110 -21.31 15.43 -2.48
N LEU A 111 -21.06 15.36 -1.21
CA LEU A 111 -21.53 14.63 -0.03
C LEU A 111 -20.76 13.34 0.31
N ASN A 112 -20.71 12.32 -0.55
CA ASN A 112 -19.91 11.10 -0.25
C ASN A 112 -18.41 11.28 -0.50
N LYS A 113 -18.03 12.28 -1.30
CA LYS A 113 -16.63 12.62 -1.57
C LYS A 113 -16.00 13.47 -0.46
N GLU A 114 -16.76 14.38 0.14
CA GLU A 114 -16.26 15.23 1.23
C GLU A 114 -15.87 14.39 2.44
N LEU A 115 -16.73 13.44 2.81
CA LEU A 115 -16.45 12.55 3.93
C LEU A 115 -15.27 11.61 3.67
N LYS A 116 -15.16 11.08 2.44
CA LYS A 116 -14.01 10.30 2.01
C LYS A 116 -12.72 11.14 2.04
N LEU A 117 -12.77 12.36 1.50
CA LEU A 117 -11.63 13.28 1.49
C LEU A 117 -11.22 13.68 2.92
N LEU A 118 -12.18 13.91 3.80
CA LEU A 118 -11.92 14.18 5.22
C LEU A 118 -11.21 13.01 5.90
N LEU A 119 -11.64 11.76 5.62
CA LEU A 119 -11.00 10.55 6.12
C LEU A 119 -9.58 10.37 5.60
N GLU A 120 -9.41 10.48 4.29
CA GLU A 120 -8.10 10.36 3.66
C GLU A 120 -7.14 11.43 4.20
N THR A 121 -7.64 12.66 4.38
CA THR A 121 -6.88 13.77 4.97
C THR A 121 -6.54 13.50 6.43
N ALA A 122 -7.49 13.04 7.23
CA ALA A 122 -7.26 12.70 8.64
C ALA A 122 -6.25 11.55 8.77
N ILE A 123 -6.37 10.49 7.98
CA ILE A 123 -5.40 9.39 7.97
C ILE A 123 -4.03 9.89 7.45
N ALA A 124 -4.02 10.73 6.42
CA ALA A 124 -2.77 11.30 5.88
C ALA A 124 -2.04 12.17 6.92
N SER A 125 -2.75 12.86 7.80
CA SER A 125 -2.18 13.69 8.87
C SER A 125 -1.54 12.90 10.01
N LEU A 126 -1.87 11.60 10.16
CA LEU A 126 -1.26 10.76 11.18
C LEU A 126 0.27 10.67 10.98
N PRO A 127 1.06 10.70 12.06
CA PRO A 127 2.48 10.34 11.99
C PRO A 127 2.67 8.95 11.35
N GLU A 128 3.67 8.80 10.48
CA GLU A 128 3.86 7.62 9.62
C GLU A 128 3.78 6.29 10.37
N LYS A 129 4.39 6.20 11.56
CA LYS A 129 4.37 4.98 12.38
C LYS A 129 2.96 4.55 12.80
N TYR A 130 2.08 5.51 13.13
CA TYR A 130 0.70 5.24 13.53
C TYR A 130 -0.19 4.97 12.30
N LYS A 131 0.04 5.73 11.23
CA LYS A 131 -0.67 5.59 9.95
C LYS A 131 -0.53 4.18 9.38
N LEU A 132 0.71 3.67 9.27
CA LEU A 132 0.97 2.34 8.72
C LEU A 132 0.28 1.24 9.52
N VAL A 133 0.39 1.28 10.84
CA VAL A 133 -0.29 0.29 11.69
C VAL A 133 -1.81 0.39 11.53
N PHE A 134 -2.36 1.61 11.49
CA PHE A 134 -3.80 1.82 11.29
C PHE A 134 -4.29 1.28 9.95
N VAL A 135 -3.63 1.63 8.84
CA VAL A 135 -4.01 1.14 7.51
C VAL A 135 -3.95 -0.38 7.44
N MET A 136 -2.89 -0.99 7.94
CA MET A 136 -2.74 -2.45 7.91
C MET A 136 -3.77 -3.16 8.77
N ARG A 137 -4.10 -2.65 9.97
CA ARG A 137 -4.97 -3.32 10.93
C ARG A 137 -6.46 -3.06 10.71
N GLU A 138 -6.84 -1.81 10.42
CA GLU A 138 -8.25 -1.40 10.35
C GLU A 138 -8.80 -1.33 8.92
N ILE A 139 -7.94 -1.06 7.93
CA ILE A 139 -8.37 -0.98 6.53
C ILE A 139 -8.14 -2.31 5.82
N GLU A 140 -6.92 -2.88 5.96
CA GLU A 140 -6.54 -4.11 5.28
C GLU A 140 -6.78 -5.38 6.12
N GLU A 141 -7.30 -5.23 7.32
CA GLU A 141 -7.68 -6.32 8.23
C GLU A 141 -6.54 -7.35 8.47
N MET A 142 -5.29 -6.91 8.29
CA MET A 142 -4.12 -7.78 8.53
C MET A 142 -4.05 -8.17 10.01
N SER A 143 -3.68 -9.40 10.31
CA SER A 143 -3.51 -9.87 11.69
C SER A 143 -2.40 -9.11 12.42
N VAL A 144 -2.40 -9.14 13.76
CA VAL A 144 -1.31 -8.59 14.57
C VAL A 144 0.02 -9.22 14.16
N LYS A 145 0.05 -10.55 13.97
CA LYS A 145 1.24 -11.30 13.57
C LYS A 145 1.81 -10.84 12.23
N GLU A 146 0.96 -10.68 11.22
CA GLU A 146 1.39 -10.17 9.91
C GLU A 146 1.92 -8.74 10.00
N THR A 147 1.24 -7.87 10.78
CA THR A 147 1.67 -6.49 11.00
C THR A 147 3.03 -6.42 11.70
N MET A 148 3.24 -7.27 12.72
CA MET A 148 4.54 -7.41 13.41
C MET A 148 5.64 -7.82 12.43
N GLU A 149 5.37 -8.81 11.57
CA GLU A 149 6.33 -9.33 10.61
C GLU A 149 6.71 -8.27 9.58
N VAL A 150 5.72 -7.57 9.03
CA VAL A 150 5.92 -6.55 7.98
C VAL A 150 6.66 -5.34 8.52
N LEU A 151 6.25 -4.80 9.67
CA LEU A 151 6.80 -3.57 10.23
C LEU A 151 7.99 -3.81 11.19
N LYS A 152 8.32 -5.08 11.46
CA LYS A 152 9.35 -5.48 12.43
C LYS A 152 9.10 -4.89 13.83
N LEU A 153 7.85 -4.93 14.28
CA LEU A 153 7.40 -4.43 15.56
C LEU A 153 7.08 -5.57 16.52
N SER A 154 7.17 -5.32 17.83
CA SER A 154 6.61 -6.23 18.84
C SER A 154 5.07 -6.14 18.86
N GLU A 155 4.42 -7.15 19.42
CA GLU A 155 2.96 -7.16 19.57
C GLU A 155 2.46 -5.95 20.39
N SER A 156 3.14 -5.64 21.48
CA SER A 156 2.82 -4.48 22.31
C SER A 156 2.91 -3.17 21.52
N ASN A 157 3.95 -3.00 20.70
CA ASN A 157 4.10 -1.81 19.86
C ASN A 157 3.00 -1.70 18.81
N VAL A 158 2.59 -2.80 18.18
CA VAL A 158 1.45 -2.79 17.25
C VAL A 158 0.18 -2.34 17.96
N LYS A 159 -0.12 -2.90 19.13
CA LYS A 159 -1.31 -2.53 19.93
C LYS A 159 -1.28 -1.07 20.38
N ILE A 160 -0.15 -0.60 20.90
CA ILE A 160 0.01 0.79 21.36
C ILE A 160 -0.13 1.77 20.17
N GLN A 161 0.55 1.50 19.06
CA GLN A 161 0.49 2.38 17.88
C GLN A 161 -0.91 2.43 17.28
N LEU A 162 -1.62 1.30 17.25
CA LEU A 162 -3.02 1.26 16.81
C LEU A 162 -3.94 2.07 17.73
N SER A 163 -3.79 1.91 19.06
CA SER A 163 -4.56 2.68 20.03
C SER A 163 -4.35 4.18 19.86
N ARG A 164 -3.09 4.61 19.73
CA ARG A 164 -2.75 6.03 19.50
C ARG A 164 -3.28 6.55 18.17
N ALA A 165 -3.22 5.76 17.09
CA ALA A 165 -3.83 6.14 15.82
C ALA A 165 -5.33 6.37 15.97
N LYS A 166 -6.04 5.46 16.64
CA LYS A 166 -7.49 5.59 16.90
C LYS A 166 -7.84 6.80 17.76
N GLU A 167 -7.04 7.08 18.77
CA GLU A 167 -7.21 8.26 19.63
C GLU A 167 -7.11 9.55 18.81
N MET A 168 -6.04 9.71 18.02
CA MET A 168 -5.85 10.86 17.14
C MET A 168 -6.96 11.03 16.09
N LEU A 169 -7.50 9.92 15.57
CA LEU A 169 -8.58 9.96 14.59
C LEU A 169 -9.94 10.26 15.22
N ARG A 170 -10.19 9.84 16.48
CA ARG A 170 -11.46 10.14 17.20
C ARG A 170 -11.69 11.63 17.40
N GLU A 171 -10.62 12.39 17.56
CA GLU A 171 -10.70 13.85 17.67
C GLU A 171 -11.18 14.50 16.37
N ASN A 172 -11.05 13.81 15.25
CA ASN A 172 -11.33 14.32 13.91
C ASN A 172 -12.51 13.65 13.19
N LEU A 173 -12.99 12.47 13.67
CA LEU A 173 -13.94 11.65 12.91
C LEU A 173 -14.96 10.94 13.78
N THR A 174 -16.24 11.15 13.48
CA THR A 174 -17.37 10.39 14.01
C THR A 174 -17.97 9.51 12.89
N GLY A 175 -17.81 8.19 13.02
CA GLY A 175 -18.62 7.17 12.34
C GLY A 175 -18.53 7.06 10.82
N THR A 176 -17.39 6.64 10.26
CA THR A 176 -17.17 6.65 8.81
C THR A 176 -16.77 5.32 8.21
N GLN A 177 -17.09 5.13 6.92
CA GLN A 177 -16.81 3.92 6.13
C GLN A 177 -15.32 3.88 5.70
N LEU A 178 -14.48 3.23 6.51
CA LEU A 178 -13.04 3.11 6.27
C LEU A 178 -12.67 2.38 4.96
N LYS A 179 -13.57 1.54 4.43
CA LYS A 179 -13.30 0.74 3.22
C LYS A 179 -13.24 1.56 1.92
N GLU A 180 -13.74 2.80 1.93
CA GLU A 180 -13.69 3.70 0.77
C GLU A 180 -12.39 4.53 0.70
N VAL A 181 -11.55 4.44 1.74
CA VAL A 181 -10.29 5.18 1.81
C VAL A 181 -9.30 4.64 0.78
N PHE A 182 -8.71 5.55 -0.01
CA PHE A 182 -7.73 5.23 -1.07
C PHE A 182 -8.22 4.14 -2.04
N LYS A 183 -9.43 4.28 -2.55
CA LYS A 183 -10.02 3.31 -3.48
C LYS A 183 -9.21 3.21 -4.76
N PHE A 184 -8.74 1.99 -5.06
CA PHE A 184 -8.03 1.68 -6.29
C PHE A 184 -9.01 1.39 -7.43
N GLN A 185 -8.89 2.12 -8.54
CA GLN A 185 -9.81 1.97 -9.66
C GLN A 185 -9.38 0.85 -10.63
N ARG A 186 -10.34 0.14 -11.24
CA ARG A 186 -10.09 -0.96 -12.19
C ARG A 186 -9.14 -0.60 -13.33
N PRO A 187 -9.28 0.54 -14.05
CA PRO A 187 -8.33 0.89 -15.12
C PRO A 187 -6.88 0.91 -14.65
N ALA A 188 -6.61 1.50 -13.49
CA ALA A 188 -5.26 1.52 -12.91
C ALA A 188 -4.76 0.12 -12.51
N CYS A 189 -5.67 -0.80 -12.16
CA CYS A 189 -5.34 -2.20 -11.93
C CYS A 189 -4.87 -2.86 -13.22
N ASP A 190 -5.58 -2.67 -14.31
CA ASP A 190 -5.25 -3.25 -15.62
C ASP A 190 -3.91 -2.71 -16.14
N ASP A 191 -3.65 -1.42 -16.00
CA ASP A 191 -2.37 -0.79 -16.40
C ASP A 191 -1.18 -1.42 -15.70
N ILE A 192 -1.28 -1.64 -14.38
CA ILE A 192 -0.20 -2.27 -13.59
C ILE A 192 -0.01 -3.73 -14.02
N VAL A 193 -1.11 -4.48 -14.16
CA VAL A 193 -1.06 -5.89 -14.58
C VAL A 193 -0.40 -6.00 -15.95
N ASN A 194 -0.89 -5.25 -16.94
CA ASN A 194 -0.35 -5.27 -18.30
C ASN A 194 1.14 -4.90 -18.33
N TYR A 195 1.54 -3.86 -17.59
CA TYR A 195 2.94 -3.46 -17.52
C TYR A 195 3.85 -4.57 -16.99
N VAL A 196 3.43 -5.25 -15.93
CA VAL A 196 4.22 -6.32 -15.30
C VAL A 196 4.21 -7.57 -16.18
N MET A 197 3.05 -8.00 -16.67
CA MET A 197 2.91 -9.21 -17.50
C MET A 197 3.71 -9.12 -18.80
N ASN A 198 3.87 -7.93 -19.39
CA ASN A 198 4.70 -7.72 -20.56
C ASN A 198 6.21 -7.83 -20.30
N LYS A 199 6.64 -7.90 -19.04
CA LYS A 199 8.06 -7.96 -18.63
C LYS A 199 8.50 -9.29 -18.05
N ILE A 200 7.56 -10.20 -17.81
CA ILE A 200 7.81 -11.52 -17.23
C ILE A 200 7.41 -12.62 -18.22
#